data_235e9ca17dfcf1de7fd8f60c09dc06fe
#
_entry.id   235e9ca17dfcf1de7fd8f60c09dc06fe
#
_cell.length_a   1.000
_cell.length_b   1.000
_cell.length_c   1.000
_cell.angle_alpha   90.00
_cell.angle_beta   90.00
_cell.angle_gamma   90.00
#
_symmetry.space_group_name_H-M   'P 1'
#
loop_
_entity.id
_entity.type
_entity.pdbx_description
1 polymer ?
#
loop_
_entity_poly.entity_id
_entity_poly.type
_entity_poly.pdbx_seq_one_letter_code
_entity_poly.pdbx_strand_id
1 'polypeptide(L)'
;MLFDGLSAMRGHGDRPSSLLPPGHELDLAVSITDFFGYPRDVKINTPSVISEREHGLFWTFKYRNWSDESETSGLADVPGLALAARATSSFPGAFPPVQLSNLERLLAKRGLDWPDRQKFIAVNFKEHIRAGVDPEITSFLDGGIVNNKPFSVVLNMVRERPAYRDVDRRLVFIAPDPERSSPPPGGDVPSFIRTLEGAIFEIPLRAPIYHELARVQQFNETIERMRTVLKAAYPELAGFVTTVTERVPSTEDAGSAIKLWHETANMLAAKEASYAYQVYARFKTFSIIDALVGLICDLGETDQASPLRTRLADEILSWANRRGAIPPEGSLSTAGASEVQPWIDFLLHFDVEFRRRRLSFVMRGLNLLYSRLDESSFKEVRPGQIDDLKSRFQAPMGRLRRLQAGVFASAALRARVEALTSRLSAAAHIKTETTVAARTDLDREMDDVMEQLYQELDLANIDRAVDAIVALSMADEMPKVLHHEVLIYYIGFPFWDVWTYPISEWRAVEEHREIRVDRISPVDSGLLRNGAHATRLRGAEFKHFAGFLSRSRREHDYLWGRLDAAERLIDIVADAAAMEGAMGKTDIRVLKRDAFRAILDTEEHHLQDKDLIAQMKSEVSKL
;
A
#
# COMPACT_ATOMS: atom_id res chain seq x y z
N MET A 1 24.61 -6.69 20.04
CA MET A 1 24.78 -5.37 19.41
C MET A 1 23.48 -4.87 18.77
N LEU A 2 22.94 -5.45 17.66
CA LEU A 2 21.67 -4.97 17.06
C LEU A 2 20.50 -5.03 18.05
N PHE A 3 20.30 -6.18 18.69
CA PHE A 3 19.26 -6.35 19.71
C PHE A 3 19.42 -5.35 20.87
N ASP A 4 20.64 -5.15 21.36
CA ASP A 4 20.90 -4.24 22.48
C ASP A 4 20.66 -2.78 22.08
N GLY A 5 21.03 -2.41 20.84
CA GLY A 5 20.77 -1.08 20.30
C GLY A 5 19.27 -0.80 20.18
N LEU A 6 18.50 -1.72 19.58
CA LEU A 6 17.04 -1.58 19.45
C LEU A 6 16.34 -1.58 20.83
N SER A 7 16.81 -2.40 21.76
CA SER A 7 16.30 -2.40 23.14
C SER A 7 16.56 -1.07 23.86
N ALA A 8 17.74 -0.49 23.67
CA ALA A 8 18.07 0.82 24.22
C ALA A 8 17.20 1.94 23.62
N MET A 9 16.91 1.88 22.32
CA MET A 9 16.00 2.83 21.65
C MET A 9 14.59 2.74 22.23
N ARG A 10 14.09 1.53 22.53
CA ARG A 10 12.77 1.32 23.14
C ARG A 10 12.69 1.91 24.55
N GLY A 11 13.74 1.81 25.36
CA GLY A 11 13.78 2.35 26.73
C GLY A 11 13.66 3.88 26.83
N HIS A 12 13.77 4.60 25.72
CA HIS A 12 13.55 6.05 25.63
C HIS A 12 12.15 6.41 25.13
N GLY A 13 11.26 5.41 24.96
CA GLY A 13 10.02 5.47 24.18
C GLY A 13 8.78 6.01 24.88
N ASP A 14 8.84 6.43 26.15
CA ASP A 14 7.67 7.01 26.86
C ASP A 14 7.38 8.48 26.48
N ARG A 15 8.06 9.00 25.47
CA ARG A 15 7.74 10.33 24.94
C ARG A 15 6.70 10.17 23.83
N PRO A 16 5.56 10.91 23.89
CA PRO A 16 4.58 10.90 22.80
C PRO A 16 5.29 11.31 21.51
N SER A 17 5.35 10.41 20.53
CA SER A 17 5.97 10.69 19.24
C SER A 17 5.10 11.65 18.46
N SER A 18 5.63 12.84 18.14
CA SER A 18 4.99 13.80 17.23
C SER A 18 5.25 13.48 15.75
N LEU A 19 6.10 12.49 15.44
CA LEU A 19 6.52 12.17 14.07
C LEU A 19 5.46 11.37 13.31
N LEU A 20 4.59 10.63 14.00
CA LEU A 20 3.49 9.91 13.41
C LEU A 20 2.17 10.37 14.05
N PRO A 21 1.42 11.27 13.40
CA PRO A 21 0.16 11.77 13.94
C PRO A 21 -0.86 10.65 14.17
N PRO A 22 -1.87 10.85 15.05
CA PRO A 22 -2.97 9.91 15.22
C PRO A 22 -3.66 9.58 13.90
N GLY A 23 -4.03 8.32 13.69
CA GLY A 23 -4.64 7.84 12.46
C GLY A 23 -3.64 7.50 11.33
N HIS A 24 -2.35 7.75 11.53
CA HIS A 24 -1.31 7.39 10.55
C HIS A 24 -0.74 6.00 10.81
N GLU A 25 -0.23 5.42 9.74
CA GLU A 25 0.42 4.10 9.74
C GLU A 25 1.86 4.23 9.26
N LEU A 26 2.74 3.40 9.81
CA LEU A 26 4.10 3.19 9.35
C LEU A 26 4.29 1.71 8.99
N ASP A 27 4.65 1.43 7.74
CA ASP A 27 5.03 0.09 7.30
C ASP A 27 6.53 0.05 7.04
N LEU A 28 7.17 -0.97 7.60
CA LEU A 28 8.55 -1.30 7.33
C LEU A 28 8.58 -2.65 6.61
N ALA A 29 9.17 -2.70 5.42
CA ALA A 29 9.47 -3.92 4.69
C ALA A 29 10.98 -4.09 4.59
N VAL A 30 11.48 -5.23 5.04
CA VAL A 30 12.89 -5.58 5.00
C VAL A 30 13.10 -6.66 3.96
N SER A 31 13.90 -6.38 2.93
CA SER A 31 14.26 -7.33 1.87
C SER A 31 15.18 -8.42 2.42
N ILE A 32 14.84 -9.67 2.17
CA ILE A 32 15.56 -10.86 2.65
C ILE A 32 15.69 -11.85 1.49
N THR A 33 16.79 -12.60 1.44
CA THR A 33 16.98 -13.72 0.52
C THR A 33 16.94 -15.03 1.30
N ASP A 34 16.03 -15.92 0.94
CA ASP A 34 16.04 -17.31 1.41
C ASP A 34 17.04 -18.13 0.60
N PHE A 35 18.06 -18.69 1.26
CA PHE A 35 19.09 -19.47 0.58
C PHE A 35 18.55 -20.71 -0.11
N PHE A 36 17.62 -21.42 0.54
CA PHE A 36 17.02 -22.63 -0.01
C PHE A 36 15.81 -22.35 -0.89
N GLY A 37 15.13 -21.24 -0.64
CA GLY A 37 13.88 -20.89 -1.29
C GLY A 37 12.74 -21.82 -0.94
N TYR A 38 11.53 -21.42 -1.28
CA TYR A 38 10.31 -22.21 -1.10
C TYR A 38 9.58 -22.39 -2.43
N PRO A 39 8.88 -23.53 -2.64
CA PRO A 39 8.12 -23.75 -3.85
C PRO A 39 6.91 -22.81 -3.90
N ARG A 40 6.72 -22.18 -5.04
CA ARG A 40 5.59 -21.32 -5.35
C ARG A 40 4.94 -21.78 -6.65
N ASP A 41 3.69 -22.15 -6.55
CA ASP A 41 2.92 -22.58 -7.70
C ASP A 41 2.43 -21.39 -8.52
N VAL A 42 2.67 -21.45 -9.83
CA VAL A 42 2.25 -20.43 -10.80
C VAL A 42 1.33 -21.08 -11.82
N LYS A 43 0.14 -20.52 -11.96
CA LYS A 43 -0.84 -20.98 -12.94
C LYS A 43 -0.47 -20.50 -14.33
N ILE A 44 -0.32 -21.43 -15.26
CA ILE A 44 -0.07 -21.16 -16.69
C ILE A 44 -1.05 -21.95 -17.55
N ASN A 45 -0.96 -21.83 -18.86
CA ASN A 45 -1.88 -22.50 -19.76
C ASN A 45 -1.53 -23.99 -19.97
N THR A 46 -0.25 -24.30 -20.23
CA THR A 46 0.20 -25.69 -20.46
C THR A 46 1.66 -25.86 -19.99
N PRO A 47 1.89 -26.68 -18.96
CA PRO A 47 0.92 -27.35 -18.07
C PRO A 47 0.08 -26.33 -17.29
N SER A 48 -1.01 -26.73 -16.66
CA SER A 48 -1.92 -25.80 -15.96
C SER A 48 -1.28 -25.12 -14.75
N VAL A 49 -0.26 -25.74 -14.14
CA VAL A 49 0.49 -25.24 -13.00
C VAL A 49 1.95 -25.61 -13.17
N ILE A 50 2.86 -24.68 -12.89
CA ILE A 50 4.28 -24.92 -12.70
C ILE A 50 4.65 -24.53 -11.28
N SER A 51 5.61 -25.24 -10.69
CA SER A 51 6.17 -24.89 -9.38
C SER A 51 7.56 -24.31 -9.58
N GLU A 52 7.74 -23.06 -9.20
CA GLU A 52 9.02 -22.36 -9.21
C GLU A 52 9.54 -22.17 -7.79
N ARG A 53 10.86 -22.01 -7.67
CA ARG A 53 11.49 -21.77 -6.38
C ARG A 53 11.68 -20.27 -6.18
N GLU A 54 10.96 -19.70 -5.22
CA GLU A 54 11.08 -18.29 -4.83
C GLU A 54 12.13 -18.14 -3.74
N HIS A 55 13.05 -17.19 -3.92
CA HIS A 55 14.12 -16.87 -2.97
C HIS A 55 13.96 -15.48 -2.34
N GLY A 56 13.26 -14.59 -3.02
CA GLY A 56 13.03 -13.21 -2.55
C GLY A 56 11.85 -13.13 -1.61
N LEU A 57 12.03 -12.51 -0.46
CA LEU A 57 10.93 -12.27 0.48
C LEU A 57 11.10 -10.93 1.19
N PHE A 58 10.02 -10.48 1.80
CA PHE A 58 10.00 -9.26 2.62
C PHE A 58 9.44 -9.60 3.99
N TRP A 59 10.20 -9.30 5.04
CA TRP A 59 9.64 -9.29 6.37
C TRP A 59 9.05 -7.92 6.67
N THR A 60 7.80 -7.92 7.07
CA THR A 60 7.00 -6.70 7.23
C THR A 60 6.67 -6.46 8.70
N PHE A 61 6.76 -5.20 9.08
CA PHE A 61 6.40 -4.71 10.42
C PHE A 61 5.49 -3.50 10.24
N LYS A 62 4.37 -3.48 10.94
CA LYS A 62 3.37 -2.42 10.84
C LYS A 62 3.19 -1.73 12.18
N TYR A 63 3.14 -0.41 12.15
CA TYR A 63 2.73 0.41 13.28
C TYR A 63 1.53 1.25 12.88
N ARG A 64 0.51 1.25 13.73
CA ARG A 64 -0.71 2.04 13.55
C ARG A 64 -0.95 2.88 14.79
N ASN A 65 -1.07 4.19 14.60
CA ASN A 65 -1.35 5.12 15.68
C ASN A 65 -2.87 5.40 15.73
N TRP A 66 -3.66 4.42 16.15
CA TRP A 66 -5.11 4.54 16.32
C TRP A 66 -5.42 4.73 17.81
N SER A 67 -6.30 5.69 18.14
CA SER A 67 -6.63 6.05 19.51
C SER A 67 -7.39 4.97 20.30
N ASP A 68 -7.94 3.96 19.63
CA ASP A 68 -8.86 2.98 20.23
C ASP A 68 -8.39 1.51 20.23
N GLU A 69 -7.25 1.19 19.66
CA GLU A 69 -6.81 -0.20 19.59
C GLU A 69 -5.46 -0.40 20.29
N SER A 70 -5.49 -1.20 21.36
CA SER A 70 -4.31 -1.81 22.00
C SER A 70 -3.63 -2.87 21.11
N GLU A 71 -3.63 -2.71 19.79
CA GLU A 71 -2.85 -3.58 18.93
C GLU A 71 -1.37 -3.35 19.18
N THR A 72 -0.71 -4.35 19.74
CA THR A 72 0.75 -4.38 19.88
C THR A 72 1.37 -4.09 18.52
N SER A 73 2.03 -2.95 18.43
CA SER A 73 2.75 -2.52 17.25
C SER A 73 3.75 -3.60 16.81
N GLY A 74 3.74 -4.01 15.55
CA GLY A 74 4.77 -4.89 15.01
C GLY A 74 6.19 -4.31 15.15
N LEU A 75 6.32 -2.99 15.24
CA LEU A 75 7.60 -2.31 15.54
C LEU A 75 8.01 -2.42 17.03
N ALA A 76 7.15 -2.94 17.90
CA ALA A 76 7.52 -3.27 19.28
C ALA A 76 8.24 -4.63 19.40
N ASP A 77 8.21 -5.46 18.36
CA ASP A 77 8.92 -6.74 18.30
C ASP A 77 10.44 -6.53 18.09
N VAL A 78 11.14 -6.19 19.16
CA VAL A 78 12.60 -5.98 19.12
C VAL A 78 13.37 -7.22 18.66
N PRO A 79 13.04 -8.46 19.09
CA PRO A 79 13.68 -9.66 18.55
C PRO A 79 13.48 -9.82 17.05
N GLY A 80 12.26 -9.68 16.55
CA GLY A 80 11.96 -9.78 15.12
C GLY A 80 12.68 -8.72 14.28
N LEU A 81 12.69 -7.46 14.74
CA LEU A 81 13.45 -6.38 14.10
C LEU A 81 14.96 -6.65 14.09
N ALA A 82 15.52 -7.16 15.20
CA ALA A 82 16.94 -7.49 15.28
C ALA A 82 17.31 -8.64 14.33
N LEU A 83 16.41 -9.64 14.19
CA LEU A 83 16.58 -10.72 13.24
C LEU A 83 16.53 -10.21 11.81
N ALA A 84 15.56 -9.37 11.47
CA ALA A 84 15.42 -8.77 10.15
C ALA A 84 16.63 -7.92 9.77
N ALA A 85 17.09 -7.05 10.68
CA ALA A 85 18.28 -6.23 10.47
C ALA A 85 19.53 -7.10 10.29
N ARG A 86 19.65 -8.21 11.04
CA ARG A 86 20.77 -9.14 10.90
C ARG A 86 20.71 -9.94 9.62
N ALA A 87 19.53 -10.39 9.20
CA ALA A 87 19.34 -11.15 7.96
C ALA A 87 19.66 -10.30 6.73
N THR A 88 19.06 -9.10 6.62
CA THR A 88 19.31 -8.18 5.49
C THR A 88 20.75 -7.67 5.41
N SER A 89 21.54 -7.82 6.49
CA SER A 89 22.97 -7.49 6.54
C SER A 89 23.87 -8.71 6.35
N SER A 90 23.32 -9.89 6.06
CA SER A 90 24.08 -11.13 5.90
C SER A 90 24.67 -11.26 4.49
N PHE A 91 25.53 -10.30 4.13
CA PHE A 91 26.19 -10.29 2.82
C PHE A 91 27.14 -11.49 2.68
N PRO A 92 27.04 -12.26 1.59
CA PRO A 92 27.90 -13.41 1.36
C PRO A 92 29.39 -13.06 1.41
N GLY A 93 30.17 -13.87 2.13
CA GLY A 93 31.59 -13.66 2.31
C GLY A 93 31.98 -12.68 3.42
N ALA A 94 31.07 -11.80 3.88
CA ALA A 94 31.31 -10.90 4.99
C ALA A 94 30.66 -11.39 6.30
N PHE A 95 29.45 -11.93 6.22
CA PHE A 95 28.70 -12.42 7.36
C PHE A 95 28.01 -13.76 7.06
N PRO A 96 27.95 -14.67 8.06
CA PRO A 96 27.27 -15.95 7.87
C PRO A 96 25.75 -15.75 7.74
N PRO A 97 25.06 -16.69 7.05
CA PRO A 97 23.60 -16.75 7.03
C PRO A 97 23.00 -16.81 8.43
N VAL A 98 21.75 -16.41 8.54
CA VAL A 98 21.00 -16.35 9.80
C VAL A 98 19.81 -17.30 9.73
N GLN A 99 19.47 -17.94 10.86
CA GLN A 99 18.27 -18.77 11.04
C GLN A 99 17.47 -18.28 12.26
N LEU A 100 16.16 -18.54 12.26
CA LEU A 100 15.28 -18.27 13.42
C LEU A 100 15.84 -18.88 14.70
N SER A 101 16.25 -20.14 14.65
CA SER A 101 16.84 -20.89 15.78
C SER A 101 18.12 -20.24 16.36
N ASN A 102 18.83 -19.42 15.57
CA ASN A 102 20.02 -18.73 16.05
C ASN A 102 19.65 -17.60 17.02
N LEU A 103 18.57 -16.86 16.71
CA LEU A 103 18.06 -15.83 17.61
C LEU A 103 17.50 -16.44 18.90
N GLU A 104 16.71 -17.49 18.79
CA GLU A 104 16.14 -18.19 19.95
C GLU A 104 17.21 -18.67 20.92
N ARG A 105 18.26 -19.33 20.40
CA ARG A 105 19.39 -19.75 21.21
C ARG A 105 20.11 -18.57 21.89
N LEU A 106 20.19 -17.42 21.21
CA LEU A 106 20.79 -16.22 21.79
C LEU A 106 19.91 -15.63 22.92
N LEU A 107 18.60 -15.55 22.70
CA LEU A 107 17.65 -15.07 23.71
C LEU A 107 17.61 -15.99 24.93
N ALA A 108 17.53 -17.30 24.73
CA ALA A 108 17.55 -18.29 25.81
C ALA A 108 18.83 -18.20 26.65
N LYS A 109 20.02 -18.02 26.03
CA LYS A 109 21.28 -17.80 26.76
C LYS A 109 21.29 -16.54 27.60
N ARG A 110 20.45 -15.55 27.29
CA ARG A 110 20.32 -14.27 28.00
C ARG A 110 19.14 -14.28 28.98
N GLY A 111 18.37 -15.35 29.06
CA GLY A 111 17.16 -15.43 29.90
C GLY A 111 16.05 -14.48 29.40
N LEU A 112 15.99 -14.23 28.08
CA LEU A 112 15.01 -13.36 27.43
C LEU A 112 14.02 -14.19 26.63
N ASP A 113 12.76 -13.77 26.63
CA ASP A 113 11.68 -14.37 25.83
C ASP A 113 11.43 -13.60 24.53
N TRP A 114 10.75 -14.25 23.59
CA TRP A 114 10.22 -13.64 22.38
C TRP A 114 8.68 -13.77 22.33
N PRO A 115 7.94 -12.86 22.97
CA PRO A 115 6.48 -12.96 23.09
C PRO A 115 5.76 -12.93 21.73
N ASP A 116 6.22 -12.11 20.80
CA ASP A 116 5.60 -11.91 19.49
C ASP A 116 6.03 -12.94 18.42
N ARG A 117 6.79 -13.97 18.80
CA ARG A 117 7.36 -14.96 17.86
C ARG A 117 6.32 -15.60 16.96
N GLN A 118 5.21 -16.09 17.51
CA GLN A 118 4.16 -16.74 16.73
C GLN A 118 3.51 -15.78 15.74
N LYS A 119 3.27 -14.53 16.16
CA LYS A 119 2.75 -13.47 15.29
C LYS A 119 3.74 -13.15 14.17
N PHE A 120 5.04 -13.05 14.48
CA PHE A 120 6.09 -12.81 13.50
C PHE A 120 6.13 -13.92 12.44
N ILE A 121 6.07 -15.19 12.86
CA ILE A 121 6.06 -16.34 11.94
C ILE A 121 4.79 -16.34 11.09
N ALA A 122 3.62 -16.18 11.71
CA ALA A 122 2.34 -16.18 10.99
C ALA A 122 2.25 -15.09 9.90
N VAL A 123 2.85 -13.91 10.15
CA VAL A 123 2.85 -12.81 9.18
C VAL A 123 3.90 -13.00 8.09
N ASN A 124 5.14 -13.35 8.46
CA ASN A 124 6.28 -13.27 7.56
C ASN A 124 6.64 -14.60 6.88
N PHE A 125 6.09 -15.72 7.33
CA PHE A 125 6.36 -17.06 6.76
C PHE A 125 5.09 -17.77 6.24
N LYS A 126 4.03 -17.02 6.01
CA LYS A 126 2.77 -17.56 5.50
C LYS A 126 2.96 -18.44 4.26
N GLU A 127 3.78 -17.99 3.32
CA GLU A 127 4.03 -18.74 2.08
C GLU A 127 4.90 -19.99 2.29
N HIS A 128 5.88 -19.94 3.20
CA HIS A 128 6.66 -21.13 3.59
C HIS A 128 5.76 -22.21 4.21
N ILE A 129 4.91 -21.81 5.16
CA ILE A 129 3.97 -22.71 5.85
C ILE A 129 3.02 -23.34 4.83
N ARG A 130 2.46 -22.55 3.91
CA ARG A 130 1.61 -23.04 2.82
C ARG A 130 2.33 -24.04 1.90
N ALA A 131 3.61 -23.79 1.63
CA ALA A 131 4.45 -24.66 0.82
C ALA A 131 4.97 -25.90 1.59
N GLY A 132 4.59 -26.09 2.86
CA GLY A 132 5.07 -27.18 3.71
C GLY A 132 6.55 -27.05 4.10
N VAL A 133 7.12 -25.87 4.01
CA VAL A 133 8.52 -25.58 4.38
C VAL A 133 8.55 -25.09 5.82
N ASP A 134 9.38 -25.74 6.66
CA ASP A 134 9.58 -25.31 8.04
C ASP A 134 10.47 -24.07 8.09
N PRO A 135 9.97 -22.91 8.59
CA PRO A 135 10.76 -21.69 8.71
C PRO A 135 12.00 -21.82 9.61
N GLU A 136 12.02 -22.79 10.54
CA GLU A 136 13.11 -22.94 11.52
C GLU A 136 14.41 -23.43 10.89
N ILE A 137 14.32 -24.21 9.80
CA ILE A 137 15.48 -24.78 9.12
C ILE A 137 15.99 -23.93 7.97
N THR A 138 15.27 -22.89 7.58
CA THR A 138 15.62 -22.00 6.47
C THR A 138 16.74 -21.04 6.87
N SER A 139 17.62 -20.73 5.92
CA SER A 139 18.78 -19.84 6.12
C SER A 139 18.61 -18.57 5.31
N PHE A 140 18.76 -17.42 5.96
CA PHE A 140 18.52 -16.11 5.37
C PHE A 140 19.82 -15.35 5.10
N LEU A 141 19.87 -14.70 3.96
CA LEU A 141 20.94 -13.87 3.46
C LEU A 141 20.46 -12.44 3.19
N ASP A 142 21.42 -11.58 2.83
CA ASP A 142 21.16 -10.21 2.41
C ASP A 142 20.12 -10.15 1.27
N GLY A 143 19.10 -9.33 1.48
CA GLY A 143 18.02 -9.15 0.52
C GLY A 143 18.47 -8.50 -0.79
N GLY A 144 19.58 -7.77 -0.77
CA GLY A 144 20.17 -7.15 -1.94
C GLY A 144 20.65 -8.14 -3.01
N ILE A 145 20.78 -9.43 -2.68
CA ILE A 145 21.15 -10.48 -3.65
C ILE A 145 20.05 -10.65 -4.71
N VAL A 146 18.79 -10.73 -4.28
CA VAL A 146 17.64 -10.93 -5.18
C VAL A 146 16.94 -9.61 -5.50
N ASN A 147 16.78 -8.72 -4.52
CA ASN A 147 16.06 -7.46 -4.68
C ASN A 147 16.73 -6.31 -3.90
N ASN A 148 17.71 -5.68 -4.53
CA ASN A 148 18.47 -4.59 -3.93
C ASN A 148 17.71 -3.26 -3.90
N LYS A 149 16.72 -3.08 -4.77
CA LYS A 149 15.96 -1.82 -4.92
C LYS A 149 14.46 -2.10 -5.02
N PRO A 150 13.79 -2.40 -3.89
CA PRO A 150 12.42 -2.90 -3.86
C PRO A 150 11.36 -1.81 -4.06
N PHE A 151 11.41 -1.04 -5.15
CA PHE A 151 10.45 0.03 -5.45
C PHE A 151 9.01 -0.48 -5.56
N SER A 152 8.79 -1.66 -6.14
CA SER A 152 7.46 -2.24 -6.33
C SER A 152 6.71 -2.41 -5.01
N VAL A 153 7.38 -2.82 -3.94
CA VAL A 153 6.77 -2.99 -2.61
C VAL A 153 6.33 -1.65 -2.04
N VAL A 154 7.19 -0.61 -2.14
CA VAL A 154 6.86 0.73 -1.67
C VAL A 154 5.73 1.34 -2.48
N LEU A 155 5.72 1.16 -3.80
CA LEU A 155 4.65 1.65 -4.68
C LEU A 155 3.30 1.01 -4.35
N ASN A 156 3.28 -0.28 -4.05
CA ASN A 156 2.06 -0.96 -3.62
C ASN A 156 1.57 -0.41 -2.27
N MET A 157 2.47 -0.23 -1.30
CA MET A 157 2.13 0.38 0.00
C MET A 157 1.55 1.80 -0.16
N VAL A 158 2.10 2.61 -1.07
CA VAL A 158 1.60 3.97 -1.35
C VAL A 158 0.21 3.93 -1.98
N ARG A 159 -0.03 3.00 -2.91
CA ARG A 159 -1.34 2.86 -3.58
C ARG A 159 -2.47 2.52 -2.61
N GLU A 160 -2.18 1.71 -1.61
CA GLU A 160 -3.16 1.26 -0.61
C GLU A 160 -3.45 2.28 0.50
N ARG A 161 -2.83 3.48 0.44
CA ARG A 161 -2.95 4.49 1.50
C ARG A 161 -3.55 5.79 1.02
N PRO A 162 -4.88 5.96 1.10
CA PRO A 162 -5.50 7.27 0.88
C PRO A 162 -5.08 8.25 2.01
N ALA A 163 -4.83 9.49 1.64
CA ALA A 163 -4.52 10.53 2.60
C ALA A 163 -5.79 11.33 2.98
N TYR A 164 -5.92 11.65 4.27
CA TYR A 164 -7.02 12.47 4.78
C TYR A 164 -6.74 13.98 4.74
N ARG A 165 -5.55 14.37 4.26
CA ARG A 165 -5.15 15.76 4.02
C ARG A 165 -4.67 15.92 2.60
N ASP A 166 -4.43 17.15 2.19
CA ASP A 166 -3.64 17.41 1.00
C ASP A 166 -2.19 16.96 1.27
N VAL A 167 -1.65 16.05 0.44
CA VAL A 167 -0.35 15.45 0.66
C VAL A 167 0.47 15.48 -0.63
N ASP A 168 1.74 15.76 -0.49
CA ASP A 168 2.74 15.55 -1.52
C ASP A 168 3.36 14.15 -1.32
N ARG A 169 3.08 13.24 -2.27
CA ARG A 169 3.56 11.86 -2.20
C ARG A 169 4.94 11.76 -2.81
N ARG A 170 5.88 11.31 -2.01
CA ARG A 170 7.27 11.20 -2.43
C ARG A 170 7.84 9.82 -2.22
N LEU A 171 8.45 9.27 -3.27
CA LEU A 171 9.33 8.13 -3.21
C LEU A 171 10.77 8.63 -3.07
N VAL A 172 11.31 8.58 -1.87
CA VAL A 172 12.70 9.01 -1.60
C VAL A 172 13.58 7.77 -1.53
N PHE A 173 14.58 7.68 -2.40
CA PHE A 173 15.53 6.58 -2.37
C PHE A 173 16.95 7.05 -2.11
N ILE A 174 17.72 6.22 -1.39
CA ILE A 174 19.11 6.51 -1.04
C ILE A 174 20.03 5.74 -1.98
N ALA A 175 20.91 6.46 -2.67
CA ALA A 175 21.92 5.90 -3.57
C ALA A 175 23.31 6.37 -3.14
N PRO A 176 24.01 5.66 -2.24
CA PRO A 176 25.29 6.09 -1.70
C PRO A 176 26.41 6.08 -2.74
N ASP A 177 26.33 5.20 -3.74
CA ASP A 177 27.29 5.12 -4.85
C ASP A 177 26.52 5.04 -6.19
N PRO A 178 25.97 6.15 -6.69
CA PRO A 178 25.29 6.17 -7.97
C PRO A 178 26.29 6.02 -9.11
N GLU A 179 25.94 5.21 -10.09
CA GLU A 179 26.74 5.10 -11.32
C GLU A 179 26.81 6.48 -12.01
N ARG A 180 28.02 6.88 -12.38
CA ARG A 180 28.22 8.01 -13.27
C ARG A 180 27.90 7.55 -14.70
N SER A 181 27.20 8.37 -15.46
CA SER A 181 26.92 8.17 -16.88
C SER A 181 28.17 8.34 -17.76
N SER A 182 29.28 7.75 -17.33
CA SER A 182 30.48 7.66 -18.16
C SER A 182 30.32 6.44 -19.07
N PRO A 183 30.66 6.56 -20.36
CA PRO A 183 30.67 5.40 -21.23
C PRO A 183 31.54 4.31 -20.58
N PRO A 184 31.13 3.03 -20.64
CA PRO A 184 31.93 1.95 -20.08
C PRO A 184 33.32 2.00 -20.71
N PRO A 185 34.39 1.84 -19.92
CA PRO A 185 35.72 1.75 -20.50
C PRO A 185 35.72 0.57 -21.46
N GLY A 186 35.88 0.86 -22.75
CA GLY A 186 36.19 -0.17 -23.74
C GLY A 186 37.52 -0.80 -23.30
N GLY A 187 37.54 -2.10 -23.16
CA GLY A 187 38.70 -2.76 -22.61
C GLY A 187 38.81 -4.24 -23.02
N ASP A 188 39.89 -4.87 -22.63
CA ASP A 188 40.14 -6.28 -22.83
C ASP A 188 39.06 -7.14 -22.15
N VAL A 189 38.92 -8.37 -22.62
CA VAL A 189 38.03 -9.37 -22.03
C VAL A 189 38.39 -9.55 -20.54
N PRO A 190 37.42 -9.42 -19.62
CA PRO A 190 37.71 -9.53 -18.20
C PRO A 190 38.29 -10.92 -17.86
N SER A 191 39.25 -10.97 -16.94
CA SER A 191 39.80 -12.23 -16.45
C SER A 191 38.70 -13.04 -15.73
N PHE A 192 38.90 -14.36 -15.59
CA PHE A 192 37.97 -15.26 -14.91
C PHE A 192 37.59 -14.77 -13.50
N ILE A 193 38.58 -14.35 -12.70
CA ILE A 193 38.36 -13.83 -11.35
C ILE A 193 37.51 -12.53 -11.39
N ARG A 194 37.83 -11.62 -12.31
CA ARG A 194 37.11 -10.37 -12.49
C ARG A 194 35.67 -10.63 -12.97
N THR A 195 35.46 -11.60 -13.84
CA THR A 195 34.13 -12.02 -14.29
C THR A 195 33.32 -12.60 -13.15
N LEU A 196 33.89 -13.46 -12.33
CA LEU A 196 33.24 -14.06 -11.16
C LEU A 196 32.88 -12.97 -10.12
N GLU A 197 33.83 -12.09 -9.83
CA GLU A 197 33.61 -10.95 -8.93
C GLU A 197 32.49 -10.03 -9.42
N GLY A 198 32.51 -9.67 -10.70
CA GLY A 198 31.48 -8.85 -11.34
C GLY A 198 30.10 -9.50 -11.31
N ALA A 199 30.04 -10.80 -11.64
CA ALA A 199 28.76 -11.52 -11.69
C ALA A 199 28.12 -11.74 -10.30
N ILE A 200 28.93 -11.95 -9.26
CA ILE A 200 28.43 -12.24 -7.90
C ILE A 200 28.16 -10.94 -7.13
N PHE A 201 29.01 -9.93 -7.26
CA PHE A 201 28.99 -8.76 -6.37
C PHE A 201 28.64 -7.45 -7.06
N GLU A 202 29.05 -7.21 -8.31
CA GLU A 202 28.83 -5.91 -8.93
C GLU A 202 27.50 -5.83 -9.68
N ILE A 203 27.21 -6.80 -10.54
CA ILE A 203 26.03 -6.76 -11.43
C ILE A 203 24.71 -6.85 -10.64
N PRO A 204 24.53 -7.78 -9.68
CA PRO A 204 23.29 -7.87 -8.91
C PRO A 204 23.03 -6.61 -8.06
N LEU A 205 24.08 -6.06 -7.44
CA LEU A 205 23.95 -4.85 -6.61
C LEU A 205 23.70 -3.58 -7.43
N ARG A 206 24.07 -3.58 -8.71
CA ARG A 206 23.87 -2.46 -9.64
C ARG A 206 22.62 -2.60 -10.50
N ALA A 207 21.65 -3.45 -10.10
CA ALA A 207 20.42 -3.61 -10.85
C ALA A 207 19.81 -2.26 -11.22
N PRO A 208 19.50 -2.01 -12.51
CA PRO A 208 19.02 -0.72 -12.98
C PRO A 208 17.62 -0.45 -12.39
N ILE A 209 17.40 0.78 -11.93
CA ILE A 209 16.09 1.24 -11.43
C ILE A 209 15.18 1.72 -12.56
N TYR A 210 15.63 1.65 -13.81
CA TYR A 210 14.91 2.20 -14.96
C TYR A 210 13.49 1.64 -15.08
N HIS A 211 13.34 0.33 -14.97
CA HIS A 211 12.02 -0.30 -15.11
C HIS A 211 11.06 0.09 -13.98
N GLU A 212 11.57 0.24 -12.77
CA GLU A 212 10.77 0.66 -11.63
C GLU A 212 10.38 2.14 -11.74
N LEU A 213 11.31 3.01 -12.16
CA LEU A 213 11.00 4.42 -12.42
C LEU A 213 10.02 4.59 -13.59
N ALA A 214 10.14 3.78 -14.64
CA ALA A 214 9.20 3.78 -15.75
C ALA A 214 7.77 3.42 -15.30
N ARG A 215 7.63 2.49 -14.35
CA ARG A 215 6.33 2.16 -13.73
C ARG A 215 5.73 3.34 -12.95
N VAL A 216 6.56 4.08 -12.21
CA VAL A 216 6.10 5.31 -11.53
C VAL A 216 5.65 6.35 -12.54
N GLN A 217 6.43 6.56 -13.59
CA GLN A 217 6.07 7.49 -14.66
C GLN A 217 4.75 7.09 -15.33
N GLN A 218 4.59 5.84 -15.70
CA GLN A 218 3.34 5.32 -16.30
C GLN A 218 2.14 5.51 -15.34
N PHE A 219 2.35 5.26 -14.05
CA PHE A 219 1.34 5.53 -13.03
C PHE A 219 0.95 7.02 -13.01
N ASN A 220 1.93 7.94 -12.97
CA ASN A 220 1.69 9.38 -12.97
C ASN A 220 0.98 9.85 -14.25
N GLU A 221 1.34 9.32 -15.42
CA GLU A 221 0.66 9.61 -16.68
C GLU A 221 -0.80 9.15 -16.66
N THR A 222 -1.08 7.99 -16.04
CA THR A 222 -2.45 7.50 -15.87
C THR A 222 -3.24 8.44 -14.95
N ILE A 223 -2.66 8.88 -13.85
CA ILE A 223 -3.25 9.86 -12.94
C ILE A 223 -3.61 11.17 -13.66
N GLU A 224 -2.68 11.71 -14.46
CA GLU A 224 -2.91 12.98 -15.17
C GLU A 224 -4.02 12.84 -16.22
N ARG A 225 -4.04 11.72 -16.96
CA ARG A 225 -5.14 11.40 -17.89
C ARG A 225 -6.48 11.34 -17.17
N MET A 226 -6.54 10.64 -16.04
CA MET A 226 -7.78 10.54 -15.24
C MET A 226 -8.23 11.90 -14.70
N ARG A 227 -7.29 12.73 -14.26
CA ARG A 227 -7.57 14.11 -13.81
C ARG A 227 -8.17 14.95 -14.93
N THR A 228 -7.62 14.84 -16.13
CA THR A 228 -8.11 15.55 -17.31
C THR A 228 -9.53 15.10 -17.68
N VAL A 229 -9.78 13.79 -17.70
CA VAL A 229 -11.13 13.25 -17.98
C VAL A 229 -12.14 13.67 -16.92
N LEU A 230 -11.76 13.63 -15.64
CA LEU A 230 -12.65 14.07 -14.56
C LEU A 230 -13.00 15.55 -14.66
N LYS A 231 -12.01 16.41 -14.96
CA LYS A 231 -12.27 17.84 -15.19
C LYS A 231 -13.24 18.07 -16.36
N ALA A 232 -13.08 17.33 -17.44
CA ALA A 232 -13.97 17.41 -18.59
C ALA A 232 -15.39 16.90 -18.30
N ALA A 233 -15.52 15.83 -17.51
CA ALA A 233 -16.80 15.24 -17.14
C ALA A 233 -17.52 15.96 -15.97
N TYR A 234 -16.86 16.90 -15.30
CA TYR A 234 -17.43 17.57 -14.14
C TYR A 234 -18.77 18.30 -14.42
N PRO A 235 -18.94 19.06 -15.53
CA PRO A 235 -20.23 19.71 -15.82
C PRO A 235 -21.40 18.73 -15.99
N GLU A 236 -21.16 17.59 -16.66
CA GLU A 236 -22.16 16.54 -16.85
C GLU A 236 -22.51 15.89 -15.50
N LEU A 237 -21.49 15.63 -14.67
CA LEU A 237 -21.71 15.11 -13.31
C LEU A 237 -22.54 16.06 -12.46
N ALA A 238 -22.22 17.35 -12.47
CA ALA A 238 -22.97 18.37 -11.73
C ALA A 238 -24.41 18.47 -12.24
N GLY A 239 -24.63 18.47 -13.55
CA GLY A 239 -25.96 18.46 -14.18
C GLY A 239 -26.75 17.20 -13.81
N PHE A 240 -26.11 16.04 -13.78
CA PHE A 240 -26.72 14.78 -13.35
C PHE A 240 -27.20 14.86 -11.90
N VAL A 241 -26.36 15.33 -10.98
CA VAL A 241 -26.72 15.47 -9.56
C VAL A 241 -27.83 16.50 -9.36
N THR A 242 -27.79 17.63 -10.08
CA THR A 242 -28.86 18.61 -10.06
C THR A 242 -30.20 17.96 -10.48
N THR A 243 -30.19 17.16 -11.55
CA THR A 243 -31.40 16.44 -12.00
C THR A 243 -31.90 15.46 -10.93
N VAL A 244 -31.02 14.77 -10.21
CA VAL A 244 -31.38 13.85 -9.12
C VAL A 244 -32.02 14.62 -7.95
N THR A 245 -31.39 15.70 -7.51
CA THR A 245 -31.85 16.49 -6.34
C THR A 245 -33.14 17.28 -6.61
N GLU A 246 -33.36 17.73 -7.84
CA GLU A 246 -34.61 18.41 -8.25
C GLU A 246 -35.78 17.44 -8.36
N ARG A 247 -35.56 16.20 -8.78
CA ARG A 247 -36.60 15.16 -8.86
C ARG A 247 -37.09 14.71 -7.50
N VAL A 248 -36.21 14.73 -6.52
CA VAL A 248 -36.48 14.34 -5.14
C VAL A 248 -36.06 15.50 -4.24
N PRO A 249 -36.94 16.44 -3.96
CA PRO A 249 -36.63 17.53 -3.03
C PRO A 249 -36.20 17.01 -1.67
N SER A 250 -35.29 17.73 -1.01
CA SER A 250 -34.85 17.36 0.33
C SER A 250 -36.06 17.31 1.27
N THR A 251 -36.18 16.19 1.98
CA THR A 251 -37.15 16.04 3.09
C THR A 251 -36.57 16.70 4.33
N GLU A 252 -37.38 16.86 5.39
CA GLU A 252 -36.89 17.37 6.68
C GLU A 252 -35.79 16.51 7.31
N ASP A 253 -35.72 15.20 6.90
CA ASP A 253 -34.65 14.27 7.29
C ASP A 253 -33.63 14.10 6.16
N ALA A 254 -32.41 14.60 6.38
CA ALA A 254 -31.32 14.52 5.45
C ALA A 254 -30.94 13.06 5.07
N GLY A 255 -31.05 12.13 6.02
CA GLY A 255 -30.72 10.71 5.76
C GLY A 255 -31.70 10.07 4.77
N SER A 256 -33.00 10.35 4.93
CA SER A 256 -34.03 9.89 4.00
C SER A 256 -33.89 10.50 2.61
N ALA A 257 -33.50 11.77 2.51
CA ALA A 257 -33.21 12.42 1.24
C ALA A 257 -32.04 11.76 0.51
N ILE A 258 -30.92 11.51 1.20
CA ILE A 258 -29.73 10.89 0.64
C ILE A 258 -30.06 9.49 0.09
N LYS A 259 -30.84 8.70 0.82
CA LYS A 259 -31.26 7.36 0.35
C LYS A 259 -32.05 7.45 -0.96
N LEU A 260 -33.03 8.33 -1.04
CA LEU A 260 -33.85 8.54 -2.24
C LEU A 260 -33.01 9.08 -3.42
N TRP A 261 -32.04 9.94 -3.15
CA TRP A 261 -31.10 10.41 -4.17
C TRP A 261 -30.24 9.28 -4.70
N HIS A 262 -29.77 8.36 -3.85
CA HIS A 262 -29.02 7.18 -4.31
C HIS A 262 -29.85 6.27 -5.21
N GLU A 263 -31.08 5.96 -4.80
CA GLU A 263 -32.01 5.15 -5.61
C GLU A 263 -32.27 5.82 -6.97
N THR A 264 -32.55 7.13 -6.96
CA THR A 264 -32.78 7.91 -8.18
C THR A 264 -31.53 8.00 -9.07
N ALA A 265 -30.35 8.21 -8.48
CA ALA A 265 -29.07 8.28 -9.19
C ALA A 265 -28.74 6.95 -9.87
N ASN A 266 -28.88 5.82 -9.18
CA ASN A 266 -28.65 4.49 -9.77
C ASN A 266 -29.61 4.20 -10.92
N MET A 267 -30.89 4.55 -10.76
CA MET A 267 -31.90 4.36 -11.82
C MET A 267 -31.59 5.22 -13.04
N LEU A 268 -31.22 6.49 -12.85
CA LEU A 268 -30.89 7.39 -13.95
C LEU A 268 -29.59 6.99 -14.64
N ALA A 269 -28.55 6.62 -13.89
CA ALA A 269 -27.30 6.14 -14.45
C ALA A 269 -27.51 4.88 -15.32
N ALA A 270 -28.34 3.94 -14.84
CA ALA A 270 -28.70 2.76 -15.61
C ALA A 270 -29.47 3.11 -16.90
N LYS A 271 -30.41 4.07 -16.81
CA LYS A 271 -31.19 4.52 -17.95
C LYS A 271 -30.33 5.21 -19.01
N GLU A 272 -29.44 6.10 -18.60
CA GLU A 272 -28.58 6.86 -19.51
C GLU A 272 -27.50 5.97 -20.16
N ALA A 273 -26.93 5.05 -19.42
CA ALA A 273 -25.96 4.09 -19.96
C ALA A 273 -26.60 3.03 -20.88
N SER A 274 -27.92 2.83 -20.76
CA SER A 274 -28.66 1.92 -21.63
C SER A 274 -27.99 0.55 -21.79
N TYR A 275 -27.59 0.18 -23.02
CA TYR A 275 -26.93 -1.10 -23.29
C TYR A 275 -25.61 -1.30 -22.55
N ALA A 276 -24.82 -0.24 -22.37
CA ALA A 276 -23.56 -0.31 -21.65
C ALA A 276 -23.74 -0.72 -20.17
N TYR A 277 -24.90 -0.41 -19.58
CA TYR A 277 -25.19 -0.80 -18.20
C TYR A 277 -25.27 -2.32 -18.00
N GLN A 278 -25.74 -3.06 -18.99
CA GLN A 278 -25.77 -4.54 -18.92
C GLN A 278 -24.37 -5.12 -18.84
N VAL A 279 -23.46 -4.61 -19.67
CA VAL A 279 -22.04 -5.01 -19.67
C VAL A 279 -21.41 -4.67 -18.33
N TYR A 280 -21.64 -3.45 -17.86
CA TYR A 280 -21.18 -2.98 -16.54
C TYR A 280 -21.66 -3.88 -15.39
N ALA A 281 -22.97 -4.15 -15.30
CA ALA A 281 -23.56 -4.96 -14.26
C ALA A 281 -22.97 -6.39 -14.22
N ARG A 282 -22.79 -7.01 -15.40
CA ARG A 282 -22.17 -8.33 -15.52
C ARG A 282 -20.69 -8.32 -15.11
N PHE A 283 -19.91 -7.37 -15.59
CA PHE A 283 -18.52 -7.23 -15.17
C PHE A 283 -18.38 -7.06 -13.65
N LYS A 284 -19.26 -6.27 -13.03
CA LYS A 284 -19.30 -6.14 -11.58
C LYS A 284 -19.61 -7.46 -10.89
N THR A 285 -20.65 -8.15 -11.32
CA THR A 285 -21.02 -9.44 -10.73
C THR A 285 -19.87 -10.45 -10.78
N PHE A 286 -19.21 -10.59 -11.93
CA PHE A 286 -18.06 -11.49 -12.05
C PHE A 286 -16.87 -11.03 -11.19
N SER A 287 -16.59 -9.72 -11.12
CA SER A 287 -15.54 -9.20 -10.24
C SER A 287 -15.82 -9.45 -8.75
N ILE A 288 -17.08 -9.39 -8.33
CA ILE A 288 -17.47 -9.73 -6.95
C ILE A 288 -17.30 -11.23 -6.70
N ILE A 289 -17.70 -12.07 -7.64
CA ILE A 289 -17.49 -13.52 -7.54
C ILE A 289 -15.99 -13.83 -7.39
N ASP A 290 -15.13 -13.24 -8.20
CA ASP A 290 -13.68 -13.40 -8.09
C ASP A 290 -13.14 -12.92 -6.73
N ALA A 291 -13.64 -11.81 -6.21
CA ALA A 291 -13.28 -11.29 -4.90
C ALA A 291 -13.73 -12.22 -3.76
N LEU A 292 -14.93 -12.79 -3.84
CA LEU A 292 -15.43 -13.77 -2.89
C LEU A 292 -14.61 -15.06 -2.91
N VAL A 293 -14.24 -15.56 -4.09
CA VAL A 293 -13.33 -16.70 -4.24
C VAL A 293 -12.00 -16.41 -3.56
N GLY A 294 -11.40 -15.24 -3.82
CA GLY A 294 -10.16 -14.83 -3.18
C GLY A 294 -10.27 -14.78 -1.66
N LEU A 295 -11.32 -14.15 -1.14
CA LEU A 295 -11.57 -14.00 0.28
C LEU A 295 -11.78 -15.37 0.97
N ILE A 296 -12.57 -16.25 0.38
CA ILE A 296 -12.80 -17.61 0.93
C ILE A 296 -11.52 -18.44 0.89
N CYS A 297 -10.72 -18.34 -0.17
CA CYS A 297 -9.40 -18.98 -0.22
C CYS A 297 -8.48 -18.48 0.89
N ASP A 298 -8.44 -17.16 1.12
CA ASP A 298 -7.60 -16.57 2.17
C ASP A 298 -8.06 -16.97 3.58
N LEU A 299 -9.38 -17.03 3.81
CA LEU A 299 -9.96 -17.49 5.08
C LEU A 299 -9.74 -18.98 5.32
N GLY A 300 -9.75 -19.80 4.28
CA GLY A 300 -9.51 -21.24 4.31
C GLY A 300 -8.04 -21.62 4.11
N GLU A 301 -7.12 -20.66 4.16
CA GLU A 301 -5.67 -20.86 3.97
C GLU A 301 -5.30 -21.64 2.68
N THR A 302 -6.15 -21.53 1.66
CA THR A 302 -5.98 -22.22 0.38
C THR A 302 -5.06 -21.41 -0.55
N ASP A 303 -4.10 -22.08 -1.19
CA ASP A 303 -3.22 -21.43 -2.18
C ASP A 303 -4.03 -20.92 -3.39
N GLN A 304 -3.66 -19.73 -3.87
CA GLN A 304 -4.27 -19.10 -5.04
C GLN A 304 -4.07 -19.92 -6.34
N ALA A 305 -2.99 -20.69 -6.45
CA ALA A 305 -2.71 -21.59 -7.57
C ALA A 305 -3.35 -22.98 -7.43
N SER A 306 -3.95 -23.28 -6.27
CA SER A 306 -4.53 -24.60 -5.99
C SER A 306 -5.69 -24.94 -6.96
N PRO A 307 -5.79 -26.19 -7.43
CA PRO A 307 -6.98 -26.68 -8.15
C PRO A 307 -8.28 -26.47 -7.36
N LEU A 308 -8.22 -26.43 -6.04
CA LEU A 308 -9.36 -26.14 -5.16
C LEU A 308 -9.94 -24.74 -5.42
N ARG A 309 -9.10 -23.73 -5.70
CA ARG A 309 -9.57 -22.39 -6.05
C ARG A 309 -10.45 -22.39 -7.31
N THR A 310 -10.07 -23.14 -8.34
CA THR A 310 -10.88 -23.24 -9.56
C THR A 310 -12.24 -23.89 -9.27
N ARG A 311 -12.27 -24.95 -8.47
CA ARG A 311 -13.54 -25.60 -8.06
C ARG A 311 -14.41 -24.68 -7.23
N LEU A 312 -13.81 -23.97 -6.26
CA LEU A 312 -14.53 -23.00 -5.47
C LEU A 312 -15.14 -21.91 -6.35
N ALA A 313 -14.41 -21.45 -7.37
CA ALA A 313 -14.92 -20.48 -8.35
C ALA A 313 -16.12 -21.04 -9.12
N ASP A 314 -16.04 -22.30 -9.59
CA ASP A 314 -17.14 -22.97 -10.29
C ASP A 314 -18.38 -23.15 -9.39
N GLU A 315 -18.16 -23.49 -8.10
CA GLU A 315 -19.25 -23.66 -7.14
C GLU A 315 -19.91 -22.33 -6.75
N ILE A 316 -19.14 -21.28 -6.52
CA ILE A 316 -19.68 -19.94 -6.24
C ILE A 316 -20.42 -19.41 -7.45
N LEU A 317 -19.89 -19.59 -8.66
CA LEU A 317 -20.57 -19.21 -9.90
C LEU A 317 -21.89 -19.97 -10.08
N SER A 318 -21.88 -21.29 -9.81
CA SER A 318 -23.08 -22.13 -9.85
C SER A 318 -24.11 -21.67 -8.81
N TRP A 319 -23.68 -21.38 -7.60
CA TRP A 319 -24.51 -20.81 -6.54
C TRP A 319 -25.13 -19.47 -6.95
N ALA A 320 -24.31 -18.54 -7.45
CA ALA A 320 -24.77 -17.22 -7.91
C ALA A 320 -25.81 -17.35 -9.03
N ASN A 321 -25.62 -18.29 -9.95
CA ASN A 321 -26.56 -18.58 -11.04
C ASN A 321 -27.92 -19.09 -10.50
N ARG A 322 -27.89 -20.06 -9.56
CA ARG A 322 -29.12 -20.59 -8.94
C ARG A 322 -29.91 -19.54 -8.17
N ARG A 323 -29.20 -18.59 -7.55
CA ARG A 323 -29.78 -17.47 -6.79
C ARG A 323 -30.22 -16.29 -7.66
N GLY A 324 -30.03 -16.37 -9.00
CA GLY A 324 -30.35 -15.27 -9.92
C GLY A 324 -29.47 -14.04 -9.70
N ALA A 325 -28.27 -14.20 -9.12
CA ALA A 325 -27.32 -13.13 -8.87
C ALA A 325 -26.61 -12.64 -10.15
N ILE A 326 -26.69 -13.40 -11.24
CA ILE A 326 -26.14 -12.99 -12.53
C ILE A 326 -27.21 -12.22 -13.32
N PRO A 327 -26.91 -10.99 -13.78
CA PRO A 327 -27.84 -10.20 -14.57
C PRO A 327 -28.31 -10.97 -15.80
N PRO A 328 -29.64 -11.02 -16.09
CA PRO A 328 -30.19 -11.77 -17.22
C PRO A 328 -29.69 -11.26 -18.57
N GLU A 329 -29.85 -12.08 -19.61
CA GLU A 329 -29.61 -11.65 -21.00
C GLU A 329 -30.76 -10.79 -21.49
N GLY A 330 -30.46 -9.74 -22.28
CA GLY A 330 -31.44 -8.81 -22.79
C GLY A 330 -31.54 -7.49 -22.04
N SER A 331 -32.54 -6.69 -22.31
CA SER A 331 -32.69 -5.37 -21.71
C SER A 331 -32.99 -5.50 -20.22
N LEU A 332 -32.12 -4.89 -19.38
CA LEU A 332 -32.36 -4.76 -17.95
C LEU A 332 -33.44 -3.68 -17.75
N SER A 333 -34.72 -4.09 -17.74
CA SER A 333 -35.80 -3.19 -17.38
C SER A 333 -35.73 -2.91 -15.88
N THR A 334 -35.31 -1.72 -15.51
CA THR A 334 -35.35 -1.23 -14.12
C THR A 334 -36.68 -0.56 -13.79
N ALA A 335 -37.58 -0.43 -14.79
CA ALA A 335 -38.85 0.25 -14.62
C ALA A 335 -39.94 -0.71 -14.14
N GLY A 336 -40.39 -0.51 -12.92
CA GLY A 336 -41.68 -1.03 -12.43
C GLY A 336 -41.68 -2.33 -11.65
N ALA A 337 -40.54 -2.91 -11.27
CA ALA A 337 -40.52 -4.05 -10.36
C ALA A 337 -40.72 -3.57 -8.91
N SER A 338 -41.79 -4.02 -8.28
CA SER A 338 -42.08 -3.79 -6.84
C SER A 338 -41.06 -4.49 -5.92
N GLU A 339 -40.28 -5.43 -6.45
CA GLU A 339 -39.29 -6.23 -5.72
C GLU A 339 -37.88 -5.97 -6.30
N VAL A 340 -36.90 -5.90 -5.39
CA VAL A 340 -35.48 -5.79 -5.76
C VAL A 340 -35.10 -7.08 -6.50
N GLN A 341 -34.53 -6.93 -7.71
CA GLN A 341 -34.08 -8.09 -8.47
C GLN A 341 -32.91 -8.79 -7.76
N PRO A 342 -32.82 -10.15 -7.77
CA PRO A 342 -31.81 -10.89 -7.01
C PRO A 342 -30.36 -10.48 -7.33
N TRP A 343 -30.05 -10.12 -8.57
CA TRP A 343 -28.72 -9.66 -8.95
C TRP A 343 -28.38 -8.27 -8.35
N ILE A 344 -29.35 -7.37 -8.18
CA ILE A 344 -29.17 -6.09 -7.50
C ILE A 344 -28.93 -6.34 -6.03
N ASP A 345 -29.71 -7.23 -5.42
CA ASP A 345 -29.55 -7.63 -4.03
C ASP A 345 -28.16 -8.21 -3.76
N PHE A 346 -27.67 -9.06 -4.66
CA PHE A 346 -26.30 -9.58 -4.61
C PHE A 346 -25.23 -8.46 -4.64
N LEU A 347 -25.37 -7.47 -5.53
CA LEU A 347 -24.46 -6.32 -5.57
C LEU A 347 -24.50 -5.52 -4.27
N LEU A 348 -25.69 -5.31 -3.72
CA LEU A 348 -25.87 -4.55 -2.46
C LEU A 348 -25.18 -5.27 -1.27
N HIS A 349 -25.19 -6.59 -1.26
CA HIS A 349 -24.69 -7.40 -0.16
C HIS A 349 -23.17 -7.65 -0.22
N PHE A 350 -22.58 -7.73 -1.42
CA PHE A 350 -21.21 -8.21 -1.57
C PHE A 350 -20.25 -7.26 -2.27
N ASP A 351 -20.71 -6.13 -2.86
CA ASP A 351 -19.83 -5.22 -3.59
C ASP A 351 -19.06 -4.25 -2.66
N VAL A 352 -18.05 -4.76 -1.99
CA VAL A 352 -17.09 -3.99 -1.19
C VAL A 352 -16.36 -2.97 -2.05
N GLU A 353 -15.98 -3.38 -3.27
CA GLU A 353 -15.19 -2.57 -4.20
C GLU A 353 -15.93 -1.34 -4.71
N PHE A 354 -17.23 -1.41 -4.93
CA PHE A 354 -18.03 -0.24 -5.31
C PHE A 354 -17.96 0.84 -4.22
N ARG A 355 -18.11 0.44 -2.96
CA ARG A 355 -18.07 1.36 -1.82
C ARG A 355 -16.70 1.99 -1.65
N ARG A 356 -15.66 1.20 -1.85
CA ARG A 356 -14.29 1.68 -1.82
C ARG A 356 -14.03 2.70 -2.93
N ARG A 357 -14.39 2.38 -4.18
CA ARG A 357 -14.25 3.31 -5.31
C ARG A 357 -15.07 4.59 -5.11
N ARG A 358 -16.31 4.48 -4.58
CA ARG A 358 -17.15 5.66 -4.26
C ARG A 358 -16.47 6.58 -3.26
N LEU A 359 -15.97 6.05 -2.15
CA LEU A 359 -15.25 6.84 -1.16
C LEU A 359 -13.95 7.43 -1.71
N SER A 360 -13.20 6.66 -2.50
CA SER A 360 -12.00 7.17 -3.18
C SER A 360 -12.33 8.30 -4.16
N PHE A 361 -13.48 8.22 -4.84
CA PHE A 361 -13.96 9.29 -5.73
C PHE A 361 -14.34 10.57 -4.96
N VAL A 362 -15.03 10.44 -3.83
CA VAL A 362 -15.30 11.57 -2.93
C VAL A 362 -14.01 12.20 -2.42
N MET A 363 -13.06 11.38 -1.94
CA MET A 363 -11.76 11.87 -1.45
C MET A 363 -10.97 12.59 -2.53
N ARG A 364 -11.05 12.12 -3.77
CA ARG A 364 -10.46 12.78 -4.94
C ARG A 364 -11.12 14.13 -5.21
N GLY A 365 -12.44 14.19 -5.19
CA GLY A 365 -13.19 15.42 -5.32
C GLY A 365 -12.75 16.45 -4.28
N LEU A 366 -12.72 16.05 -3.01
CA LEU A 366 -12.25 16.90 -1.92
C LEU A 366 -10.81 17.36 -2.11
N ASN A 367 -9.92 16.51 -2.65
CA ASN A 367 -8.54 16.90 -2.97
C ASN A 367 -8.46 17.98 -4.06
N LEU A 368 -9.33 17.95 -5.06
CA LEU A 368 -9.37 18.98 -6.10
C LEU A 368 -9.78 20.34 -5.56
N LEU A 369 -10.54 20.41 -4.47
CA LEU A 369 -10.98 21.67 -3.89
C LEU A 369 -9.86 22.52 -3.32
N TYR A 370 -8.76 21.90 -2.85
CA TYR A 370 -7.61 22.69 -2.37
C TYR A 370 -7.03 23.61 -3.47
N SER A 371 -7.01 23.16 -4.71
CA SER A 371 -6.54 23.97 -5.85
C SER A 371 -7.53 25.03 -6.31
N ARG A 372 -8.77 25.02 -5.77
CA ARG A 372 -9.85 25.95 -6.12
C ARG A 372 -10.16 26.95 -5.02
N LEU A 373 -9.47 26.91 -3.89
CA LEU A 373 -9.73 27.81 -2.75
C LEU A 373 -9.55 29.30 -3.09
N ASP A 374 -8.76 29.63 -4.10
CA ASP A 374 -8.58 31.00 -4.60
C ASP A 374 -9.72 31.46 -5.52
N GLU A 375 -10.61 30.58 -5.95
CA GLU A 375 -11.78 30.94 -6.75
C GLU A 375 -12.80 31.73 -5.93
N SER A 376 -13.46 32.69 -6.54
CA SER A 376 -14.45 33.53 -5.86
C SER A 376 -15.61 32.77 -5.21
N SER A 377 -16.00 31.64 -5.78
CA SER A 377 -17.05 30.75 -5.29
C SER A 377 -16.64 29.99 -4.01
N PHE A 378 -15.36 29.84 -3.71
CA PHE A 378 -14.82 29.12 -2.57
C PHE A 378 -14.29 30.00 -1.43
N LYS A 379 -14.50 31.30 -1.48
CA LYS A 379 -14.00 32.26 -0.45
C LYS A 379 -14.41 31.92 0.99
N GLU A 380 -15.55 31.26 1.18
CA GLU A 380 -16.05 30.86 2.49
C GLU A 380 -15.48 29.50 2.95
N VAL A 381 -14.84 28.75 2.08
CA VAL A 381 -14.29 27.44 2.37
C VAL A 381 -12.87 27.56 2.93
N ARG A 382 -12.65 26.98 4.10
CA ARG A 382 -11.33 26.91 4.73
C ARG A 382 -10.71 25.53 4.54
N PRO A 383 -9.38 25.41 4.34
CA PRO A 383 -8.71 24.12 4.23
C PRO A 383 -9.07 23.14 5.35
N GLY A 384 -9.17 23.63 6.59
CA GLY A 384 -9.53 22.79 7.75
C GLY A 384 -10.93 22.16 7.66
N GLN A 385 -11.89 22.76 6.93
CA GLN A 385 -13.21 22.15 6.72
C GLN A 385 -13.13 20.98 5.76
N ILE A 386 -12.27 21.06 4.74
CA ILE A 386 -11.99 19.97 3.82
C ILE A 386 -11.29 18.84 4.57
N ASP A 387 -10.26 19.17 5.39
CA ASP A 387 -9.52 18.21 6.22
C ASP A 387 -10.45 17.46 7.18
N ASP A 388 -11.41 18.16 7.80
CA ASP A 388 -12.38 17.61 8.74
C ASP A 388 -13.29 16.57 8.05
N LEU A 389 -13.83 16.92 6.87
CA LEU A 389 -14.63 15.99 6.08
C LEU A 389 -13.82 14.75 5.67
N LYS A 390 -12.62 14.95 5.16
CA LYS A 390 -11.73 13.85 4.77
C LYS A 390 -11.39 12.96 5.95
N SER A 391 -11.14 13.53 7.12
CA SER A 391 -10.87 12.79 8.35
C SER A 391 -12.04 11.88 8.73
N ARG A 392 -13.29 12.37 8.60
CA ARG A 392 -14.50 11.58 8.90
C ARG A 392 -14.65 10.36 7.99
N PHE A 393 -14.30 10.46 6.70
CA PHE A 393 -14.34 9.34 5.75
C PHE A 393 -13.27 8.27 6.01
N GLN A 394 -12.25 8.54 6.84
CA GLN A 394 -11.19 7.58 7.15
C GLN A 394 -11.70 6.30 7.84
N ALA A 395 -12.62 6.43 8.81
CA ALA A 395 -13.12 5.28 9.54
C ALA A 395 -13.84 4.27 8.62
N PRO A 396 -14.82 4.67 7.77
CA PRO A 396 -15.44 3.75 6.83
C PRO A 396 -14.45 3.21 5.79
N MET A 397 -13.50 4.00 5.30
CA MET A 397 -12.46 3.50 4.39
C MET A 397 -11.57 2.47 5.07
N GLY A 398 -11.16 2.69 6.32
CA GLY A 398 -10.40 1.73 7.12
C GLY A 398 -11.17 0.44 7.34
N ARG A 399 -12.49 0.51 7.57
CA ARG A 399 -13.35 -0.67 7.69
C ARG A 399 -13.40 -1.46 6.38
N LEU A 400 -13.61 -0.81 5.23
CA LEU A 400 -13.61 -1.48 3.92
C LEU A 400 -12.28 -2.18 3.62
N ARG A 401 -11.14 -1.59 3.98
CA ARG A 401 -9.82 -2.24 3.84
C ARG A 401 -9.69 -3.50 4.71
N ARG A 402 -10.19 -3.47 5.95
CA ARG A 402 -10.20 -4.65 6.82
C ARG A 402 -11.05 -5.77 6.27
N LEU A 403 -12.16 -5.45 5.62
CA LEU A 403 -13.00 -6.45 4.96
C LEU A 403 -12.25 -7.19 3.85
N GLN A 404 -11.51 -6.49 3.01
CA GLN A 404 -10.69 -7.10 1.96
C GLN A 404 -9.58 -7.99 2.51
N ALA A 405 -8.95 -7.59 3.62
CA ALA A 405 -7.89 -8.37 4.25
C ALA A 405 -8.38 -9.60 5.03
N GLY A 406 -9.70 -9.86 5.07
CA GLY A 406 -10.28 -10.97 5.82
C GLY A 406 -10.12 -10.87 7.34
N VAL A 407 -9.69 -9.71 7.85
CA VAL A 407 -9.43 -9.51 9.30
C VAL A 407 -10.73 -9.49 10.11
N PHE A 408 -11.85 -9.16 9.48
CA PHE A 408 -13.18 -9.07 10.09
C PHE A 408 -13.77 -10.45 10.47
N ALA A 409 -13.30 -11.52 9.82
CA ALA A 409 -13.94 -12.84 9.89
C ALA A 409 -13.87 -13.45 11.30
N SER A 410 -15.03 -13.80 11.84
CA SER A 410 -15.15 -14.50 13.10
C SER A 410 -14.55 -15.92 13.05
N ALA A 411 -14.26 -16.49 14.21
CA ALA A 411 -13.86 -17.90 14.30
C ALA A 411 -14.93 -18.85 13.72
N ALA A 412 -16.21 -18.50 13.84
CA ALA A 412 -17.31 -19.29 13.30
C ALA A 412 -17.32 -19.29 11.77
N LEU A 413 -17.13 -18.11 11.14
CA LEU A 413 -17.03 -18.02 9.67
C LEU A 413 -15.81 -18.79 9.16
N ARG A 414 -14.65 -18.65 9.81
CA ARG A 414 -13.43 -19.40 9.45
C ARG A 414 -13.65 -20.91 9.50
N ALA A 415 -14.27 -21.41 10.57
CA ALA A 415 -14.58 -22.85 10.71
C ALA A 415 -15.53 -23.35 9.61
N ARG A 416 -16.53 -22.55 9.22
CA ARG A 416 -17.44 -22.91 8.12
C ARG A 416 -16.72 -22.93 6.76
N VAL A 417 -15.88 -21.95 6.51
CA VAL A 417 -15.06 -21.89 5.30
C VAL A 417 -14.09 -23.07 5.23
N GLU A 418 -13.45 -23.42 6.34
CA GLU A 418 -12.57 -24.60 6.44
C GLU A 418 -13.33 -25.90 6.15
N ALA A 419 -14.54 -26.07 6.70
CA ALA A 419 -15.39 -27.23 6.42
C ALA A 419 -15.74 -27.32 4.92
N LEU A 420 -16.18 -26.22 4.31
CA LEU A 420 -16.52 -26.14 2.89
C LEU A 420 -15.30 -26.47 1.99
N THR A 421 -14.15 -25.86 2.25
CA THR A 421 -12.93 -26.09 1.47
C THR A 421 -12.38 -27.49 1.62
N SER A 422 -12.44 -28.07 2.83
CA SER A 422 -12.07 -29.47 3.10
C SER A 422 -12.97 -30.44 2.33
N ARG A 423 -14.28 -30.20 2.30
CA ARG A 423 -15.24 -31.01 1.54
C ARG A 423 -14.99 -30.92 0.04
N LEU A 424 -14.76 -29.73 -0.52
CA LEU A 424 -14.42 -29.55 -1.93
C LEU A 424 -13.10 -30.23 -2.29
N SER A 425 -12.13 -30.24 -1.38
CA SER A 425 -10.87 -30.94 -1.54
C SER A 425 -11.05 -32.46 -1.54
N ALA A 426 -11.83 -33.01 -0.60
CA ALA A 426 -12.13 -34.46 -0.52
C ALA A 426 -12.85 -34.95 -1.78
N ALA A 427 -13.81 -34.19 -2.29
CA ALA A 427 -14.54 -34.53 -3.53
C ALA A 427 -13.60 -34.55 -4.76
N ALA A 428 -12.42 -33.96 -4.68
CA ALA A 428 -11.41 -33.99 -5.72
C ALA A 428 -10.80 -35.37 -5.99
N HIS A 429 -10.73 -36.18 -4.97
CA HIS A 429 -10.09 -37.50 -5.03
C HIS A 429 -11.05 -38.62 -5.40
N ILE A 430 -12.37 -38.35 -5.44
CA ILE A 430 -13.38 -39.34 -5.73
C ILE A 430 -13.97 -39.05 -7.11
N LYS A 431 -13.65 -39.89 -8.08
CA LYS A 431 -14.23 -39.86 -9.45
C LYS A 431 -15.70 -40.36 -9.49
N THR A 432 -16.48 -40.19 -8.44
CA THR A 432 -17.85 -40.67 -8.37
C THR A 432 -18.81 -39.55 -8.69
N GLU A 433 -19.82 -39.80 -9.53
CA GLU A 433 -20.93 -38.89 -9.74
C GLU A 433 -21.50 -38.43 -8.40
N THR A 434 -21.49 -37.12 -8.17
CA THR A 434 -22.03 -36.53 -6.95
C THR A 434 -23.50 -36.90 -6.85
N THR A 435 -23.90 -37.66 -5.83
CA THR A 435 -25.31 -37.99 -5.62
C THR A 435 -26.12 -36.73 -5.38
N VAL A 436 -27.41 -36.74 -5.75
CA VAL A 436 -28.32 -35.59 -5.55
C VAL A 436 -28.30 -35.10 -4.10
N ALA A 437 -28.24 -36.05 -3.14
CA ALA A 437 -28.15 -35.71 -1.71
C ALA A 437 -26.85 -34.94 -1.37
N ALA A 438 -25.70 -35.40 -1.87
CA ALA A 438 -24.41 -34.74 -1.61
C ALA A 438 -24.35 -33.34 -2.25
N ARG A 439 -25.03 -33.15 -3.39
CA ARG A 439 -25.16 -31.83 -4.04
C ARG A 439 -26.01 -30.88 -3.19
N THR A 440 -27.17 -31.35 -2.69
CA THR A 440 -28.06 -30.57 -1.84
C THR A 440 -27.37 -30.11 -0.55
N ASP A 441 -26.53 -30.97 0.03
CA ASP A 441 -25.78 -30.63 1.25
C ASP A 441 -24.69 -29.59 0.97
N LEU A 442 -23.98 -29.67 -0.17
CA LEU A 442 -23.01 -28.67 -0.58
C LEU A 442 -23.67 -27.31 -0.86
N ASP A 443 -24.82 -27.31 -1.51
CA ASP A 443 -25.61 -26.11 -1.78
C ASP A 443 -26.04 -25.43 -0.47
N ARG A 444 -26.42 -26.19 0.56
CA ARG A 444 -26.77 -25.66 1.87
C ARG A 444 -25.56 -25.09 2.62
N GLU A 445 -24.43 -25.78 2.58
CA GLU A 445 -23.19 -25.27 3.20
C GLU A 445 -22.74 -23.97 2.51
N MET A 446 -22.87 -23.87 1.19
CA MET A 446 -22.57 -22.64 0.46
C MET A 446 -23.52 -21.50 0.87
N ASP A 447 -24.83 -21.78 0.98
CA ASP A 447 -25.80 -20.80 1.48
C ASP A 447 -25.45 -20.32 2.89
N ASP A 448 -25.08 -21.23 3.79
CA ASP A 448 -24.71 -20.90 5.17
C ASP A 448 -23.44 -20.04 5.25
N VAL A 449 -22.44 -20.33 4.42
CA VAL A 449 -21.20 -19.52 4.33
C VAL A 449 -21.51 -18.13 3.79
N MET A 450 -22.30 -18.04 2.72
CA MET A 450 -22.62 -16.75 2.08
C MET A 450 -23.50 -15.88 2.98
N GLU A 451 -24.47 -16.47 3.67
CA GLU A 451 -25.33 -15.75 4.62
C GLU A 451 -24.52 -15.20 5.79
N GLN A 452 -23.61 -16.01 6.37
CA GLN A 452 -22.77 -15.54 7.45
C GLN A 452 -21.77 -14.47 6.97
N LEU A 453 -21.22 -14.63 5.77
CA LEU A 453 -20.33 -13.65 5.16
C LEU A 453 -21.05 -12.32 4.95
N TYR A 454 -22.29 -12.34 4.46
CA TYR A 454 -23.13 -11.15 4.32
C TYR A 454 -23.31 -10.43 5.67
N GLN A 455 -23.65 -11.18 6.71
CA GLN A 455 -23.86 -10.59 8.05
C GLN A 455 -22.59 -9.98 8.62
N GLU A 456 -21.44 -10.62 8.43
CA GLU A 456 -20.16 -10.12 8.95
C GLU A 456 -19.56 -8.99 8.11
N LEU A 457 -19.79 -8.94 6.80
CA LEU A 457 -19.44 -7.78 5.96
C LEU A 457 -20.18 -6.53 6.39
N ASP A 458 -21.47 -6.67 6.75
CA ASP A 458 -22.32 -5.58 7.26
C ASP A 458 -22.19 -4.28 6.47
N LEU A 459 -22.23 -4.39 5.14
CA LEU A 459 -22.01 -3.25 4.22
C LEU A 459 -23.08 -2.16 4.36
N ALA A 460 -24.30 -2.53 4.73
CA ALA A 460 -25.39 -1.57 4.98
C ALA A 460 -25.07 -0.62 6.15
N ASN A 461 -24.33 -1.07 7.17
CA ASN A 461 -23.89 -0.21 8.26
C ASN A 461 -22.80 0.76 7.82
N ILE A 462 -21.91 0.32 6.91
CA ILE A 462 -20.91 1.21 6.31
C ILE A 462 -21.60 2.29 5.48
N ASP A 463 -22.59 1.94 4.64
CA ASP A 463 -23.36 2.89 3.86
C ASP A 463 -24.07 3.92 4.76
N ARG A 464 -24.74 3.47 5.83
CA ARG A 464 -25.38 4.39 6.81
C ARG A 464 -24.37 5.33 7.48
N ALA A 465 -23.18 4.83 7.83
CA ALA A 465 -22.14 5.67 8.43
C ALA A 465 -21.65 6.75 7.45
N VAL A 466 -21.51 6.41 6.17
CA VAL A 466 -21.12 7.36 5.12
C VAL A 466 -22.24 8.37 4.84
N ASP A 467 -23.49 7.91 4.75
CA ASP A 467 -24.66 8.79 4.58
C ASP A 467 -24.76 9.80 5.71
N ALA A 468 -24.49 9.38 6.95
CA ALA A 468 -24.45 10.29 8.11
C ALA A 468 -23.35 11.36 7.98
N ILE A 469 -22.16 11.02 7.44
CA ILE A 469 -21.08 12.00 7.19
C ILE A 469 -21.53 13.00 6.12
N VAL A 470 -22.17 12.53 5.05
CA VAL A 470 -22.70 13.41 3.99
C VAL A 470 -23.81 14.29 4.53
N ALA A 471 -24.71 13.76 5.35
CA ALA A 471 -25.77 14.54 6.01
C ALA A 471 -25.19 15.65 6.91
N LEU A 472 -24.10 15.37 7.62
CA LEU A 472 -23.40 16.41 8.42
C LEU A 472 -22.84 17.54 7.55
N SER A 473 -22.49 17.28 6.29
CA SER A 473 -22.05 18.34 5.37
C SER A 473 -23.21 19.29 4.97
N MET A 474 -24.45 18.87 5.18
CA MET A 474 -25.67 19.69 4.93
C MET A 474 -26.02 20.61 6.08
N ALA A 475 -25.31 20.51 7.22
CA ALA A 475 -25.58 21.37 8.37
C ALA A 475 -25.25 22.86 8.07
N ASP A 476 -25.98 23.78 8.69
CA ASP A 476 -25.85 25.23 8.43
C ASP A 476 -24.46 25.82 8.67
N GLU A 477 -23.59 25.12 9.42
CA GLU A 477 -22.23 25.57 9.69
C GLU A 477 -21.24 25.31 8.52
N MET A 478 -21.64 24.54 7.50
CA MET A 478 -20.83 24.20 6.36
C MET A 478 -21.16 25.11 5.17
N PRO A 479 -20.13 25.64 4.45
CA PRO A 479 -20.38 26.41 3.23
C PRO A 479 -21.20 25.62 2.21
N LYS A 480 -22.27 26.22 1.68
CA LYS A 480 -23.15 25.56 0.69
C LYS A 480 -22.41 25.01 -0.53
N VAL A 481 -21.37 25.72 -0.97
CA VAL A 481 -20.53 25.25 -2.09
C VAL A 481 -19.80 23.97 -1.75
N LEU A 482 -19.29 23.80 -0.54
CA LEU A 482 -18.60 22.59 -0.11
C LEU A 482 -19.58 21.40 -0.01
N HIS A 483 -20.78 21.64 0.53
CA HIS A 483 -21.84 20.65 0.52
C HIS A 483 -22.21 20.21 -0.90
N HIS A 484 -22.41 21.16 -1.81
CA HIS A 484 -22.73 20.85 -3.21
C HIS A 484 -21.64 19.97 -3.88
N GLU A 485 -20.38 20.30 -3.65
CA GLU A 485 -19.26 19.49 -4.16
C GLU A 485 -19.26 18.06 -3.59
N VAL A 486 -19.52 17.89 -2.28
CA VAL A 486 -19.65 16.55 -1.68
C VAL A 486 -20.75 15.75 -2.38
N LEU A 487 -21.90 16.36 -2.64
CA LEU A 487 -23.01 15.70 -3.33
C LEU A 487 -22.63 15.31 -4.78
N ILE A 488 -21.93 16.17 -5.52
CA ILE A 488 -21.49 15.86 -6.90
C ILE A 488 -20.66 14.56 -6.90
N TYR A 489 -19.73 14.42 -5.99
CA TYR A 489 -18.88 13.22 -5.97
C TYR A 489 -19.55 12.01 -5.32
N TYR A 490 -20.45 12.20 -4.36
CA TYR A 490 -21.10 11.09 -3.66
C TYR A 490 -22.31 10.53 -4.42
N ILE A 491 -23.24 11.41 -4.79
CA ILE A 491 -24.47 11.04 -5.52
C ILE A 491 -24.21 10.85 -7.02
N GLY A 492 -23.23 11.56 -7.58
CA GLY A 492 -22.82 11.40 -8.98
C GLY A 492 -21.97 10.16 -9.25
N PHE A 493 -21.48 9.47 -8.21
CA PHE A 493 -20.60 8.32 -8.38
C PHE A 493 -21.17 7.18 -9.23
N PRO A 494 -22.45 6.75 -9.13
CA PRO A 494 -23.00 5.70 -9.98
C PRO A 494 -22.87 6.00 -11.47
N PHE A 495 -23.11 7.26 -11.85
CA PHE A 495 -22.93 7.71 -13.24
C PHE A 495 -21.47 7.63 -13.69
N TRP A 496 -20.54 8.11 -12.84
CA TRP A 496 -19.11 8.00 -13.08
C TRP A 496 -18.62 6.55 -13.16
N ASP A 497 -19.08 5.68 -12.25
CA ASP A 497 -18.62 4.28 -12.15
C ASP A 497 -19.03 3.49 -13.41
N VAL A 498 -20.23 3.72 -13.94
CA VAL A 498 -20.69 3.05 -15.17
C VAL A 498 -19.77 3.37 -16.35
N TRP A 499 -19.29 4.60 -16.45
CA TRP A 499 -18.39 5.01 -17.54
C TRP A 499 -16.98 4.47 -17.39
N THR A 500 -16.48 4.44 -16.16
CA THR A 500 -15.05 4.20 -15.91
C THR A 500 -14.72 2.77 -15.50
N TYR A 501 -15.68 2.04 -14.98
CA TYR A 501 -15.49 0.68 -14.49
C TYR A 501 -14.97 -0.31 -15.56
N PRO A 502 -15.39 -0.25 -16.83
CA PRO A 502 -14.86 -1.12 -17.86
C PRO A 502 -13.37 -0.85 -18.19
N ILE A 503 -12.85 0.32 -17.80
CA ILE A 503 -11.45 0.70 -18.03
C ILE A 503 -10.61 0.10 -16.91
N SER A 504 -9.98 -1.06 -17.15
CA SER A 504 -9.27 -1.85 -16.13
C SER A 504 -8.14 -1.09 -15.43
N GLU A 505 -7.43 -0.21 -16.15
CA GLU A 505 -6.35 0.60 -15.61
C GLU A 505 -6.81 1.56 -14.50
N TRP A 506 -8.07 2.00 -14.54
CA TRP A 506 -8.62 2.97 -13.59
C TRP A 506 -9.12 2.32 -12.30
N ARG A 507 -9.34 1.00 -12.29
CA ARG A 507 -9.74 0.27 -11.09
C ARG A 507 -8.62 0.17 -10.05
N ALA A 508 -7.38 0.10 -10.52
CA ALA A 508 -6.19 -0.10 -9.67
C ALA A 508 -5.71 1.17 -8.96
N VAL A 509 -6.32 2.33 -9.27
CA VAL A 509 -5.85 3.62 -8.73
C VAL A 509 -6.84 4.11 -7.67
N GLU A 510 -6.49 3.94 -6.40
CA GLU A 510 -7.32 4.37 -5.26
C GLU A 510 -7.25 5.87 -5.00
N GLU A 511 -6.07 6.45 -5.13
CA GLU A 511 -5.85 7.88 -4.93
C GLU A 511 -5.08 8.49 -6.11
N HIS A 512 -5.52 9.65 -6.57
CA HIS A 512 -5.07 10.27 -7.82
C HIS A 512 -4.10 11.41 -7.54
N ARG A 513 -3.01 11.10 -6.84
CA ARG A 513 -1.86 11.98 -6.71
C ARG A 513 -0.64 11.36 -7.34
N GLU A 514 0.09 12.19 -8.06
CA GLU A 514 1.39 11.84 -8.61
C GLU A 514 2.35 11.45 -7.48
N ILE A 515 3.21 10.49 -7.78
CA ILE A 515 4.30 10.11 -6.90
C ILE A 515 5.56 10.81 -7.43
N ARG A 516 6.06 11.78 -6.68
CA ARG A 516 7.34 12.41 -6.97
C ARG A 516 8.48 11.52 -6.55
N VAL A 517 9.55 11.49 -7.32
CA VAL A 517 10.70 10.65 -7.03
C VAL A 517 11.89 11.54 -6.70
N ASP A 518 12.43 11.39 -5.51
CA ASP A 518 13.60 12.10 -5.03
C ASP A 518 14.74 11.13 -4.73
N ARG A 519 15.97 11.57 -4.97
CA ARG A 519 17.16 10.81 -4.64
C ARG A 519 18.00 11.55 -3.60
N ILE A 520 18.48 10.79 -2.62
CA ILE A 520 19.52 11.25 -1.69
C ILE A 520 20.82 10.55 -2.09
N SER A 521 21.77 11.32 -2.58
CA SER A 521 23.05 10.80 -3.03
C SER A 521 24.16 11.84 -2.87
N PRO A 522 25.41 11.40 -2.62
CA PRO A 522 26.56 12.31 -2.55
C PRO A 522 26.79 13.14 -3.81
N VAL A 523 26.30 12.70 -4.97
CA VAL A 523 26.43 13.46 -6.23
C VAL A 523 25.36 14.53 -6.40
N ASP A 524 24.30 14.50 -5.61
CA ASP A 524 23.18 15.45 -5.68
C ASP A 524 23.31 16.60 -4.67
N SER A 525 24.29 16.50 -3.74
CA SER A 525 24.58 17.52 -2.73
C SER A 525 25.71 18.41 -3.23
N GLY A 526 25.47 19.72 -3.30
CA GLY A 526 26.40 20.67 -3.92
C GLY A 526 26.91 21.77 -3.00
N LEU A 527 26.25 22.04 -1.86
CA LEU A 527 26.53 23.22 -1.08
C LEU A 527 27.90 23.21 -0.38
N LEU A 528 28.31 22.05 0.16
CA LEU A 528 29.63 21.84 0.77
C LEU A 528 30.66 21.30 -0.22
N ARG A 529 30.23 20.79 -1.36
CA ARG A 529 31.08 20.19 -2.39
C ARG A 529 31.28 21.18 -3.54
N ASN A 530 32.15 22.15 -3.37
CA ASN A 530 32.46 23.09 -4.41
C ASN A 530 33.15 22.43 -5.63
N GLY A 531 32.39 22.10 -6.69
CA GLY A 531 32.93 21.80 -8.03
C GLY A 531 33.68 20.47 -8.14
N ALA A 532 34.80 20.42 -8.80
CA ALA A 532 35.49 19.26 -9.35
C ALA A 532 35.94 18.11 -8.38
N HIS A 533 35.77 18.24 -7.09
CA HIS A 533 36.18 17.27 -6.09
C HIS A 533 34.98 16.70 -5.29
N ALA A 534 33.99 16.16 -5.99
CA ALA A 534 33.04 15.27 -5.33
C ALA A 534 33.82 14.10 -4.71
N THR A 535 34.25 14.27 -3.46
CA THR A 535 34.96 13.24 -2.72
C THR A 535 34.09 12.00 -2.66
N ARG A 536 34.52 10.94 -3.32
CA ARG A 536 33.90 9.62 -3.20
C ARG A 536 33.86 9.26 -1.72
N LEU A 537 32.80 8.59 -1.31
CA LEU A 537 32.81 7.93 -0.02
C LEU A 537 34.05 7.05 0.06
N ARG A 538 34.79 7.14 1.16
CA ARG A 538 36.07 6.43 1.33
C ARG A 538 35.89 4.91 1.38
N GLY A 539 34.67 4.43 1.69
CA GLY A 539 34.28 3.03 1.58
C GLY A 539 34.28 2.52 0.14
N ALA A 540 33.89 3.36 -0.83
CA ALA A 540 33.86 2.99 -2.24
C ALA A 540 35.26 2.72 -2.84
N GLU A 541 36.32 3.33 -2.30
CA GLU A 541 37.71 3.11 -2.72
C GLU A 541 38.20 1.68 -2.42
N PHE A 542 37.59 1.00 -1.44
CA PHE A 542 37.93 -0.35 -0.99
C PHE A 542 36.83 -1.38 -1.26
N LYS A 543 36.25 -1.35 -2.46
CA LYS A 543 35.21 -2.30 -2.88
C LYS A 543 34.05 -2.38 -1.87
N HIS A 544 33.67 -1.23 -1.31
CA HIS A 544 32.60 -1.01 -0.35
C HIS A 544 32.79 -1.71 1.02
N PHE A 545 33.24 -2.96 1.07
CA PHE A 545 33.30 -3.75 2.32
C PHE A 545 34.57 -3.50 3.14
N ALA A 546 35.71 -3.35 2.52
CA ALA A 546 36.96 -3.14 3.29
C ALA A 546 36.99 -1.76 4.01
N GLY A 547 36.15 -0.82 3.59
CA GLY A 547 35.93 0.44 4.29
C GLY A 547 35.44 0.24 5.72
N PHE A 548 34.65 -0.79 6.00
CA PHE A 548 34.19 -1.11 7.37
C PHE A 548 35.29 -1.52 8.33
N LEU A 549 36.44 -1.96 7.85
CA LEU A 549 37.57 -2.34 8.69
C LEU A 549 38.35 -1.12 9.23
N SER A 550 38.20 0.06 8.61
CA SER A 550 38.85 1.29 9.03
C SER A 550 37.85 2.24 9.72
N ARG A 551 38.12 2.58 11.00
CA ARG A 551 37.26 3.49 11.76
C ARG A 551 37.21 4.89 11.14
N SER A 552 38.34 5.48 10.77
CA SER A 552 38.42 6.81 10.16
C SER A 552 37.59 6.90 8.88
N ARG A 553 37.57 5.84 8.05
CA ARG A 553 36.75 5.79 6.85
C ARG A 553 35.26 5.70 7.16
N ARG A 554 34.88 4.88 8.15
CA ARG A 554 33.49 4.81 8.59
C ARG A 554 33.00 6.16 9.15
N GLU A 555 33.82 6.82 9.98
CA GLU A 555 33.51 8.14 10.53
C GLU A 555 33.36 9.20 9.43
N HIS A 556 34.24 9.16 8.42
CA HIS A 556 34.16 10.03 7.26
C HIS A 556 32.85 9.84 6.50
N ASP A 557 32.53 8.60 6.12
CA ASP A 557 31.37 8.29 5.30
C ASP A 557 30.06 8.49 6.10
N TYR A 558 30.07 8.23 7.39
CA TYR A 558 28.97 8.51 8.28
C TYR A 558 28.67 10.02 8.37
N LEU A 559 29.70 10.84 8.59
CA LEU A 559 29.53 12.30 8.70
C LEU A 559 29.00 12.88 7.38
N TRP A 560 29.62 12.51 6.26
CA TRP A 560 29.16 12.96 4.94
C TRP A 560 27.74 12.49 4.64
N GLY A 561 27.40 11.26 5.00
CA GLY A 561 26.03 10.75 4.84
C GLY A 561 24.99 11.59 5.58
N ARG A 562 25.32 12.08 6.81
CA ARG A 562 24.44 12.99 7.56
C ARG A 562 24.31 14.36 6.92
N LEU A 563 25.41 14.93 6.46
CA LEU A 563 25.43 16.27 5.83
C LEU A 563 24.68 16.24 4.48
N ASP A 564 25.00 15.28 3.62
CA ASP A 564 24.32 15.10 2.33
C ASP A 564 22.80 14.85 2.52
N ALA A 565 22.44 14.00 3.48
CA ALA A 565 21.04 13.73 3.79
C ALA A 565 20.31 14.99 4.29
N ALA A 566 20.93 15.76 5.18
CA ALA A 566 20.34 17.00 5.68
C ALA A 566 20.12 18.01 4.55
N GLU A 567 21.11 18.20 3.65
CA GLU A 567 20.97 19.07 2.50
C GLU A 567 19.79 18.66 1.62
N ARG A 568 19.72 17.37 1.24
CA ARG A 568 18.68 16.87 0.35
C ARG A 568 17.29 16.86 0.98
N LEU A 569 17.19 16.52 2.26
CA LEU A 569 15.89 16.55 2.98
C LEU A 569 15.35 17.98 3.10
N ILE A 570 16.23 18.98 3.34
CA ILE A 570 15.81 20.39 3.34
C ILE A 570 15.32 20.79 1.94
N ASP A 571 16.00 20.38 0.86
CA ASP A 571 15.56 20.66 -0.51
C ASP A 571 14.20 20.03 -0.81
N ILE A 572 13.98 18.78 -0.41
CA ILE A 572 12.72 18.05 -0.61
C ILE A 572 11.56 18.75 0.11
N VAL A 573 11.79 19.14 1.37
CA VAL A 573 10.76 19.85 2.16
C VAL A 573 10.52 21.26 1.61
N ALA A 574 11.58 21.96 1.20
CA ALA A 574 11.47 23.29 0.62
C ALA A 574 10.77 23.28 -0.76
N ASP A 575 10.99 22.24 -1.56
CA ASP A 575 10.27 22.05 -2.83
C ASP A 575 8.77 21.84 -2.57
N ALA A 576 8.40 21.03 -1.57
CA ALA A 576 7.01 20.88 -1.16
C ALA A 576 6.40 22.21 -0.68
N ALA A 577 7.14 22.98 0.12
CA ALA A 577 6.69 24.27 0.64
C ALA A 577 6.65 25.37 -0.44
N ALA A 578 7.54 25.33 -1.43
CA ALA A 578 7.56 26.29 -2.54
C ALA A 578 6.33 26.17 -3.46
N MET A 579 5.74 24.99 -3.55
CA MET A 579 4.44 24.78 -4.22
C MET A 579 3.31 25.53 -3.52
N GLU A 580 3.45 25.80 -2.23
CA GLU A 580 2.52 26.60 -1.43
C GLU A 580 2.89 28.10 -1.38
N GLY A 581 3.98 28.49 -2.06
CA GLY A 581 4.42 29.89 -2.13
C GLY A 581 5.18 30.43 -0.91
N ALA A 582 5.71 29.56 -0.04
CA ALA A 582 6.07 29.92 1.34
C ALA A 582 7.54 30.27 1.65
N MET A 583 8.56 29.95 0.82
CA MET A 583 9.97 30.15 1.20
C MET A 583 10.88 30.72 0.11
N GLY A 584 11.75 31.66 0.49
CA GLY A 584 12.78 32.24 -0.40
C GLY A 584 14.08 31.42 -0.47
N LYS A 585 14.84 31.53 -1.59
CA LYS A 585 16.12 30.79 -1.78
C LYS A 585 17.18 31.11 -0.73
N THR A 586 17.19 32.31 -0.18
CA THR A 586 18.15 32.74 0.86
C THR A 586 17.88 32.03 2.19
N ASP A 587 16.61 31.84 2.55
CA ASP A 587 16.22 31.21 3.78
C ASP A 587 16.59 29.70 3.79
N ILE A 588 16.47 29.04 2.65
CA ILE A 588 16.86 27.62 2.47
C ILE A 588 18.37 27.44 2.70
N ARG A 589 19.21 28.35 2.20
CA ARG A 589 20.66 28.28 2.42
C ARG A 589 21.04 28.47 3.89
N VAL A 590 20.38 29.39 4.59
CA VAL A 590 20.56 29.59 6.02
C VAL A 590 20.16 28.33 6.80
N LEU A 591 19.00 27.74 6.50
CA LEU A 591 18.55 26.49 7.12
C LEU A 591 19.56 25.34 6.93
N LYS A 592 20.10 25.16 5.73
CA LYS A 592 21.11 24.13 5.45
C LYS A 592 22.37 24.37 6.29
N ARG A 593 22.87 25.60 6.31
CA ARG A 593 24.04 25.97 7.10
C ARG A 593 23.84 25.70 8.59
N ASP A 594 22.69 26.06 9.13
CA ASP A 594 22.39 25.89 10.55
C ASP A 594 22.20 24.40 10.91
N ALA A 595 21.61 23.61 10.02
CA ALA A 595 21.53 22.16 10.15
C ALA A 595 22.93 21.51 10.14
N PHE A 596 23.82 21.93 9.24
CA PHE A 596 25.20 21.43 9.22
C PHE A 596 25.96 21.76 10.51
N ARG A 597 25.80 22.97 11.05
CA ARG A 597 26.40 23.34 12.34
C ARG A 597 25.89 22.44 13.47
N ALA A 598 24.59 22.26 13.56
CA ALA A 598 23.98 21.39 14.60
C ALA A 598 24.49 19.95 14.51
N ILE A 599 24.62 19.40 13.27
CA ILE A 599 25.19 18.07 13.06
C ILE A 599 26.64 18.03 13.54
N LEU A 600 27.47 18.97 13.13
CA LEU A 600 28.90 19.00 13.47
C LEU A 600 29.13 19.18 14.98
N ASP A 601 28.33 20.01 15.67
CA ASP A 601 28.40 20.20 17.10
C ASP A 601 28.01 18.92 17.86
N THR A 602 26.99 18.21 17.39
CA THR A 602 26.62 16.91 17.97
C THR A 602 27.71 15.87 17.76
N GLU A 603 28.25 15.76 16.54
CA GLU A 603 29.22 14.72 16.18
C GLU A 603 30.62 14.98 16.75
N GLU A 604 30.95 16.21 17.15
CA GLU A 604 32.19 16.51 17.84
C GLU A 604 32.36 15.70 19.12
N HIS A 605 31.27 15.31 19.77
CA HIS A 605 31.31 14.48 21.00
C HIS A 605 31.38 12.97 20.69
N HIS A 606 31.00 12.52 19.49
CA HIS A 606 30.87 11.12 19.15
C HIS A 606 32.01 10.60 18.25
N LEU A 607 32.50 11.42 17.33
CA LEU A 607 33.54 11.02 16.39
C LEU A 607 34.94 11.23 16.99
N GLN A 608 35.86 10.32 16.64
CA GLN A 608 37.27 10.40 17.07
C GLN A 608 38.14 11.23 16.14
N ASP A 609 37.76 11.33 14.84
CA ASP A 609 38.46 12.11 13.83
C ASP A 609 38.18 13.61 14.01
N LYS A 610 38.91 14.24 14.94
CA LYS A 610 38.74 15.66 15.25
C LYS A 610 39.17 16.60 14.12
N ASP A 611 40.12 16.15 13.30
CA ASP A 611 40.60 16.91 12.16
C ASP A 611 39.53 17.01 11.08
N LEU A 612 38.81 15.91 10.84
CA LEU A 612 37.64 15.90 9.93
C LEU A 612 36.57 16.90 10.41
N ILE A 613 36.22 16.90 11.69
CA ILE A 613 35.23 17.83 12.26
C ILE A 613 35.69 19.28 12.11
N ALA A 614 36.96 19.59 12.44
CA ALA A 614 37.52 20.94 12.34
C ALA A 614 37.51 21.44 10.89
N GLN A 615 37.90 20.58 9.93
CA GLN A 615 37.85 20.87 8.51
C GLN A 615 36.41 21.20 8.08
N MET A 616 35.44 20.36 8.43
CA MET A 616 34.05 20.58 8.03
C MET A 616 33.43 21.81 8.66
N LYS A 617 33.74 22.12 9.93
CA LYS A 617 33.34 23.39 10.59
C LYS A 617 33.90 24.61 9.85
N SER A 618 35.14 24.53 9.38
CA SER A 618 35.74 25.58 8.56
C SER A 618 35.03 25.76 7.23
N GLU A 619 34.67 24.69 6.54
CA GLU A 619 33.92 24.77 5.27
C GLU A 619 32.51 25.36 5.47
N VAL A 620 31.78 24.90 6.50
CA VAL A 620 30.44 25.43 6.83
C VAL A 620 30.47 26.90 7.23
N SER A 621 31.58 27.39 7.81
CA SER A 621 31.71 28.80 8.18
C SER A 621 31.83 29.72 6.96
N LYS A 622 32.20 29.21 5.79
CA LYS A 622 32.30 29.95 4.51
C LYS A 622 30.97 30.07 3.76
N LEU A 623 29.95 29.31 4.16
CA LEU A 623 28.59 29.34 3.59
C LEU A 623 27.80 30.54 4.11
#